data_b6280c5645eb9829ce801428824410a5
#
_entry.id   b6280c5645eb9829ce801428824410a5
#
_cell.length_a   1.000
_cell.length_b   1.000
_cell.length_c   1.000
_cell.angle_alpha   90.00
_cell.angle_beta   90.00
_cell.angle_gamma   90.00
#
_symmetry.space_group_name_H-M   'P 1'
#
loop_
_entity.id
_entity.type
_entity.pdbx_description
1 polymer ?
#
loop_
_entity_poly.entity_id
_entity_poly.type
_entity_poly.pdbx_seq_one_letter_code
_entity_poly.pdbx_strand_id
1 'polypeptide(L)'
;MRHLIDPLDFTLEETLRLMDLADRIHDAPAAYQDVATRKRLASLFYEPSTRTRLSFEAAMLNLGGQVLGFPDAGEIGRAHV
;
A
#
# COMPACT_ATOMS: atom_id res chain seq x y z
N MET A 1 -0.82 12.78 -11.26
CA MET A 1 -0.56 11.61 -10.40
C MET A 1 0.90 11.19 -10.52
N ARG A 2 1.54 10.91 -9.41
CA ARG A 2 2.91 10.43 -9.42
C ARG A 2 2.93 8.90 -9.29
N HIS A 3 3.91 8.29 -9.93
CA HIS A 3 4.12 6.85 -9.86
C HIS A 3 5.48 6.58 -9.22
N LEU A 4 5.53 5.62 -8.32
CA LEU A 4 6.78 5.13 -7.76
C LEU A 4 7.12 3.80 -8.42
N ILE A 5 8.02 3.83 -9.36
CA ILE A 5 8.49 2.63 -10.07
C ILE A 5 9.89 2.28 -9.61
N ASP A 6 10.69 3.29 -9.31
CA ASP A 6 12.08 3.17 -8.89
C ASP A 6 12.29 4.08 -7.67
N PRO A 7 13.11 3.67 -6.68
CA PRO A 7 13.39 4.55 -5.54
C PRO A 7 13.90 5.93 -5.92
N LEU A 8 14.51 6.07 -7.09
CA LEU A 8 15.01 7.36 -7.57
C LEU A 8 13.91 8.27 -8.12
N ASP A 9 12.67 7.79 -8.21
CA ASP A 9 11.52 8.62 -8.60
C ASP A 9 11.17 9.67 -7.55
N PHE A 10 11.66 9.49 -6.33
CA PHE A 10 11.51 10.46 -5.26
C PHE A 10 12.84 11.11 -4.93
N THR A 11 12.80 12.40 -4.59
CA THR A 11 13.98 13.10 -4.06
C THR A 11 14.29 12.59 -2.65
N LEU A 12 15.50 12.86 -2.17
CA LEU A 12 15.86 12.55 -0.79
C LEU A 12 14.89 13.21 0.19
N GLU A 13 14.55 14.48 -0.05
CA GLU A 13 13.63 15.21 0.81
C GLU A 13 12.25 14.54 0.86
N GLU A 14 11.72 14.14 -0.28
CA GLU A 14 10.43 13.44 -0.33
C GLU A 14 10.48 12.11 0.42
N THR A 15 11.56 11.37 0.26
CA THR A 15 11.76 10.09 0.95
C THR A 15 11.79 10.29 2.47
N LEU A 16 12.51 11.30 2.94
CA LEU A 16 12.59 11.60 4.37
C LEU A 16 11.24 12.03 4.94
N ARG A 17 10.44 12.76 4.17
CA ARG A 17 9.07 13.11 4.59
C ARG A 17 8.18 11.89 4.73
N LEU A 18 8.30 10.93 3.80
CA LEU A 18 7.53 9.68 3.89
C LEU A 18 7.94 8.86 5.10
N MET A 19 9.23 8.80 5.40
CA MET A 19 9.72 8.10 6.58
C MET A 19 9.23 8.74 7.87
N ASP A 20 9.23 10.06 7.93
CA ASP A 20 8.69 10.80 9.07
C ASP A 20 7.19 10.54 9.24
N LEU A 21 6.44 10.55 8.14
CA LEU A 21 5.01 10.23 8.18
C LEU A 21 4.78 8.80 8.66
N ALA A 22 5.59 7.85 8.23
CA ALA A 22 5.49 6.47 8.68
C ALA A 22 5.68 6.37 10.20
N ASP A 23 6.66 7.10 10.75
CA ASP A 23 6.89 7.15 12.19
C ASP A 23 5.70 7.74 12.94
N ARG A 24 5.10 8.79 12.41
CA ARG A 24 3.92 9.43 13.01
C ARG A 24 2.73 8.50 13.03
N ILE A 25 2.51 7.75 11.95
CA ILE A 25 1.44 6.76 11.87
C ILE A 25 1.68 5.65 12.88
N HIS A 26 2.92 5.20 13.01
CA HIS A 26 3.30 4.16 13.97
C HIS A 26 3.02 4.61 15.40
N ASP A 27 3.34 5.85 15.74
CA ASP A 27 3.19 6.38 17.09
C ASP A 27 1.73 6.71 17.46
N ALA A 28 0.91 7.07 16.47
CA ALA A 28 -0.48 7.46 16.71
C ALA A 28 -1.41 6.90 15.62
N PRO A 29 -1.55 5.57 15.52
CA PRO A 29 -2.31 4.96 14.42
C PRO A 29 -3.77 5.41 14.37
N ALA A 30 -4.40 5.68 15.52
CA ALA A 30 -5.80 6.10 15.55
C ALA A 30 -6.01 7.46 14.88
N ALA A 31 -4.99 8.31 14.85
CA ALA A 31 -5.09 9.63 14.21
C ALA A 31 -5.14 9.52 12.68
N TYR A 32 -4.76 8.38 12.11
CA TYR A 32 -4.67 8.17 10.67
C TYR A 32 -5.65 7.11 10.15
N GLN A 33 -6.52 6.60 10.98
CA GLN A 33 -7.39 5.47 10.63
C GLN A 33 -8.41 5.77 9.53
N ASP A 34 -8.61 7.03 9.19
CA ASP A 34 -9.58 7.43 8.16
C ASP A 34 -8.94 8.16 6.97
N VAL A 35 -7.60 8.22 6.89
CA VAL A 35 -6.93 8.99 5.84
C VAL A 35 -7.11 8.38 4.45
N ALA A 36 -7.36 7.08 4.36
CA ALA A 36 -7.57 6.39 3.09
C ALA A 36 -9.03 5.98 2.88
N THR A 37 -9.96 6.61 3.57
CA THR A 37 -11.39 6.34 3.44
C THR A 37 -11.81 6.46 1.98
N ARG A 38 -12.54 5.46 1.47
CA ARG A 38 -12.99 5.35 0.08
C ARG A 38 -11.86 5.15 -0.93
N LYS A 39 -10.64 4.89 -0.47
CA LYS A 39 -9.52 4.53 -1.33
C LYS A 39 -9.41 3.01 -1.40
N ARG A 40 -8.89 2.52 -2.51
CA ARG A 40 -8.69 1.08 -2.72
C ARG A 40 -7.27 0.83 -3.19
N LEU A 41 -6.68 -0.21 -2.64
CA LEU A 41 -5.37 -0.69 -3.04
C LEU A 41 -5.55 -1.98 -3.84
N ALA A 42 -5.10 -2.00 -5.08
CA ALA A 42 -5.01 -3.24 -5.84
C ALA A 42 -3.65 -3.88 -5.54
N SER A 43 -3.68 -5.04 -4.89
CA SER A 43 -2.47 -5.74 -4.47
C SER A 43 -2.20 -6.87 -5.47
N LEU A 44 -1.30 -6.61 -6.43
CA LEU A 44 -1.00 -7.51 -7.54
C LEU A 44 0.39 -8.10 -7.38
N PHE A 45 0.47 -9.37 -6.99
CA PHE A 45 1.74 -10.06 -6.81
C PHE A 45 1.80 -11.26 -7.75
N TYR A 46 2.76 -11.21 -8.68
CA TYR A 46 2.97 -12.27 -9.66
C TYR A 46 3.85 -13.41 -9.13
N GLU A 47 4.55 -13.16 -8.03
CA GLU A 47 5.36 -14.15 -7.35
C GLU A 47 4.88 -14.33 -5.92
N PRO A 48 5.06 -15.54 -5.32
CA PRO A 48 4.71 -15.74 -3.93
C PRO A 48 5.48 -14.79 -3.02
N SER A 49 4.79 -13.89 -2.36
CA SER A 49 5.39 -12.90 -1.46
C SER A 49 4.38 -12.57 -0.37
N THR A 50 4.01 -13.61 0.40
CA THR A 50 2.92 -13.50 1.38
C THR A 50 3.18 -12.40 2.40
N ARG A 51 4.37 -12.35 2.97
CA ARG A 51 4.69 -11.36 4.00
C ARG A 51 4.56 -9.93 3.50
N THR A 52 5.16 -9.64 2.34
CA THR A 52 5.11 -8.29 1.77
C THR A 52 3.69 -7.92 1.38
N ARG A 53 2.97 -8.82 0.72
CA ARG A 53 1.59 -8.60 0.33
C ARG A 53 0.71 -8.28 1.53
N LEU A 54 0.79 -9.09 2.59
CA LEU A 54 -0.02 -8.88 3.79
C LEU A 54 0.34 -7.58 4.50
N SER A 55 1.60 -7.17 4.47
CA SER A 55 2.01 -5.90 5.07
C SER A 55 1.37 -4.71 4.38
N PHE A 56 1.36 -4.69 3.05
CA PHE A 56 0.70 -3.61 2.30
C PHE A 56 -0.81 -3.62 2.51
N GLU A 57 -1.43 -4.80 2.48
CA GLU A 57 -2.88 -4.90 2.66
C GLU A 57 -3.29 -4.48 4.06
N ALA A 58 -2.56 -4.92 5.08
CA ALA A 58 -2.84 -4.52 6.46
C ALA A 58 -2.68 -3.01 6.65
N ALA A 59 -1.65 -2.42 6.05
CA ALA A 59 -1.42 -0.97 6.12
C ALA A 59 -2.61 -0.21 5.53
N MET A 60 -3.10 -0.63 4.36
CA MET A 60 -4.24 0.03 3.72
C MET A 60 -5.50 -0.07 4.56
N LEU A 61 -5.77 -1.25 5.13
CA LEU A 61 -6.93 -1.44 6.01
C LEU A 61 -6.84 -0.59 7.27
N ASN A 62 -5.64 -0.50 7.86
CA ASN A 62 -5.43 0.30 9.07
C ASN A 62 -5.61 1.80 8.82
N LEU A 63 -5.45 2.24 7.57
CA LEU A 63 -5.67 3.63 7.17
C LEU A 63 -7.12 3.89 6.75
N GLY A 64 -8.00 2.91 6.87
CA GLY A 64 -9.42 3.06 6.56
C GLY A 64 -9.80 2.75 5.12
N GLY A 65 -8.87 2.27 4.32
CA GLY A 65 -9.11 1.92 2.92
C GLY A 65 -9.60 0.49 2.73
N GLN A 66 -9.72 0.10 1.48
CA GLN A 66 -10.10 -1.24 1.07
C GLN A 66 -9.02 -1.87 0.21
N VAL A 67 -9.03 -3.19 0.13
CA VAL A 67 -8.03 -3.94 -0.61
C VAL A 67 -8.70 -4.84 -1.64
N LEU A 68 -8.15 -4.85 -2.86
CA LEU A 68 -8.46 -5.82 -3.89
C LEU A 68 -7.22 -6.68 -4.07
N GLY A 69 -7.20 -7.86 -3.45
CA GLY A 69 -6.03 -8.71 -3.44
C GLY A 69 -6.12 -9.85 -4.44
N PHE A 70 -5.03 -10.12 -5.14
CA PHE A 70 -4.91 -11.23 -6.08
C PHE A 70 -3.67 -12.03 -5.70
N PRO A 71 -3.83 -13.25 -5.18
CA PRO A 71 -2.71 -14.03 -4.66
C PRO A 71 -1.76 -14.55 -5.72
N ASP A 72 -2.19 -14.65 -6.98
CA ASP A 72 -1.33 -15.09 -8.06
C ASP A 72 -1.80 -14.55 -9.41
N ALA A 73 -0.95 -14.73 -10.43
CA ALA A 73 -1.22 -14.23 -11.78
C ALA A 73 -2.48 -14.88 -12.41
N GLY A 74 -2.77 -16.13 -12.06
CA GLY A 74 -3.96 -16.80 -12.57
C GLY A 74 -5.24 -16.15 -12.06
N GLU A 75 -5.26 -15.75 -10.80
CA GLU A 75 -6.41 -15.05 -10.23
C GLU A 75 -6.55 -13.63 -10.77
N ILE A 76 -5.45 -12.98 -11.05
CA ILE A 76 -5.47 -11.66 -11.69
C ILE A 76 -6.18 -11.77 -13.04
N GLY A 77 -5.85 -12.80 -13.83
CA GLY A 77 -6.51 -13.03 -15.11
C GLY A 77 -8.00 -13.32 -14.97
N ARG A 78 -8.42 -14.04 -13.92
CA ARG A 78 -9.83 -14.35 -13.67
C ARG A 78 -10.62 -13.14 -13.21
N ALA A 79 -9.98 -12.21 -12.52
CA ALA A 79 -10.64 -11.00 -12.04
C ALA A 79 -10.99 -10.05 -13.19
N HIS A 80 -10.44 -10.28 -14.35
CA HIS A 80 -10.71 -9.53 -15.55
C HIS A 80 -11.99 -10.03 -16.22
N VAL A 81 -13.09 -9.48 -15.86
CA VAL A 81 -14.40 -9.89 -16.37
C VAL A 81 -15.06 -8.74 -17.12
#